data_16d73ea59dc15e2eebb137ad1e3d1248
#
_entry.id   16d73ea59dc15e2eebb137ad1e3d1248
#
_cell.length_a   1.000
_cell.length_b   1.000
_cell.length_c   1.000
_cell.angle_alpha   90.00
_cell.angle_beta   90.00
_cell.angle_gamma   90.00
#
_symmetry.space_group_name_H-M   'P 1'
#
loop_
_entity.id
_entity.type
_entity.pdbx_description
1 polymer ?
#
loop_
_entity_poly.entity_id
_entity_poly.type
_entity_poly.pdbx_seq_one_letter_code
_entity_poly.pdbx_strand_id
1 'polypeptide(L)'
;CIRDRDDVELIGVEAGGEGIKSGKHAAPLNDGKPGILHGAKSYLMQDADGQVMSTSSISAGLDYPGVGPEHSYLKDVGRAKYLAVKDQEVMKAFHELSELEGIIPALETAHAFAVLPEVCSKMDSSQNIVLNVSGRGDKDISSVASIEGINLE
;
A
#
# COMPACT_ATOMS: atom_id res chain seq x y z
N CYS A 1 -0.21 16.89 16.64
CA CYS A 1 0.01 16.01 15.49
C CYS A 1 -0.53 14.62 15.80
N ILE A 2 -1.26 13.99 14.88
CA ILE A 2 -1.85 12.63 15.08
C ILE A 2 -0.76 11.60 15.36
N ARG A 3 0.40 11.72 14.71
CA ARG A 3 1.55 10.83 14.94
C ARG A 3 1.96 10.71 16.42
N ASP A 4 1.82 11.80 17.16
CA ASP A 4 2.25 11.90 18.56
C ASP A 4 1.12 11.53 19.55
N ARG A 5 -0.03 11.09 19.06
CA ARG A 5 -1.18 10.66 19.85
C ARG A 5 -1.25 9.15 19.91
N ASP A 6 -0.93 8.57 21.07
CA ASP A 6 -0.92 7.11 21.27
C ASP A 6 -2.32 6.48 21.22
N ASP A 7 -3.38 7.29 21.40
CA ASP A 7 -4.77 6.86 21.31
C ASP A 7 -5.29 6.76 19.87
N VAL A 8 -4.49 7.15 18.85
CA VAL A 8 -4.83 7.02 17.43
C VAL A 8 -3.96 5.93 16.80
N GLU A 9 -4.61 4.89 16.29
CA GLU A 9 -3.92 3.86 15.52
C GLU A 9 -3.52 4.40 14.14
N LEU A 10 -2.29 4.11 13.72
CA LEU A 10 -1.77 4.44 12.39
C LEU A 10 -1.58 3.15 11.60
N ILE A 11 -2.20 3.09 10.41
CA ILE A 11 -2.11 1.95 9.50
C ILE A 11 -1.57 2.44 8.15
N GLY A 12 -0.44 1.88 7.73
CA GLY A 12 0.08 2.01 6.37
C GLY A 12 -0.25 0.76 5.56
N VAL A 13 -0.36 0.91 4.25
CA VAL A 13 -0.68 -0.22 3.36
C VAL A 13 0.33 -0.28 2.23
N GLU A 14 0.90 -1.45 2.02
CA GLU A 14 1.89 -1.75 0.98
C GLU A 14 1.30 -2.63 -0.12
N ALA A 15 1.96 -2.61 -1.28
CA ALA A 15 1.59 -3.43 -2.42
C ALA A 15 1.98 -4.90 -2.21
N GLY A 16 1.00 -5.73 -1.91
CA GLY A 16 1.16 -7.18 -1.81
C GLY A 16 1.21 -7.92 -3.14
N GLY A 17 0.98 -7.22 -4.27
CA GLY A 17 1.08 -7.76 -5.62
C GLY A 17 0.25 -9.03 -5.81
N GLU A 18 0.87 -10.11 -6.29
CA GLU A 18 0.25 -11.44 -6.37
C GLU A 18 0.19 -12.16 -5.00
N GLY A 19 0.65 -11.50 -3.94
CA GLY A 19 0.73 -12.01 -2.56
C GLY A 19 2.18 -12.20 -2.10
N ILE A 20 2.46 -11.91 -0.84
CA ILE A 20 3.82 -11.94 -0.27
C ILE A 20 4.55 -13.27 -0.56
N LYS A 21 3.86 -14.39 -0.41
CA LYS A 21 4.47 -15.72 -0.63
C LYS A 21 4.82 -16.02 -2.10
N SER A 22 4.32 -15.26 -3.04
CA SER A 22 4.66 -15.42 -4.47
C SER A 22 6.04 -14.86 -4.81
N GLY A 23 6.58 -13.98 -3.97
CA GLY A 23 7.76 -13.19 -4.25
C GLY A 23 7.54 -12.04 -5.25
N LYS A 24 6.32 -11.87 -5.76
CA LYS A 24 5.92 -10.80 -6.69
C LYS A 24 5.10 -9.77 -5.95
N HIS A 25 5.75 -8.88 -5.26
CA HIS A 25 5.14 -7.80 -4.46
C HIS A 25 6.14 -6.65 -4.27
N ALA A 26 5.69 -5.55 -3.66
CA ALA A 26 6.50 -4.41 -3.28
C ALA A 26 6.15 -3.99 -1.84
N ALA A 27 6.38 -4.89 -0.89
CA ALA A 27 6.00 -4.71 0.50
C ALA A 27 7.22 -4.84 1.45
N PRO A 28 8.20 -3.90 1.39
CA PRO A 28 9.42 -3.98 2.16
C PRO A 28 9.20 -3.96 3.68
N LEU A 29 8.16 -3.32 4.19
CA LEU A 29 7.85 -3.32 5.62
C LEU A 29 7.24 -4.66 6.08
N ASN A 30 6.61 -5.42 5.19
CA ASN A 30 6.04 -6.73 5.52
C ASN A 30 7.03 -7.89 5.34
N ASP A 31 7.91 -7.84 4.32
CA ASP A 31 8.79 -8.97 3.97
C ASP A 31 10.27 -8.57 3.74
N GLY A 32 10.59 -7.28 3.75
CA GLY A 32 11.96 -6.79 3.58
C GLY A 32 12.81 -6.88 4.86
N LYS A 33 14.08 -6.54 4.69
CA LYS A 33 15.07 -6.49 5.78
C LYS A 33 15.71 -5.09 5.84
N PRO A 34 16.23 -4.67 7.02
CA PRO A 34 17.01 -3.44 7.12
C PRO A 34 18.23 -3.46 6.19
N GLY A 35 18.40 -2.39 5.43
CA GLY A 35 19.54 -2.22 4.52
C GLY A 35 19.76 -0.76 4.16
N ILE A 36 20.65 -0.48 3.22
CA ILE A 36 20.96 0.87 2.74
C ILE A 36 20.69 0.92 1.24
N LEU A 37 19.83 1.84 0.82
CA LEU A 37 19.54 2.11 -0.57
C LEU A 37 19.53 3.62 -0.79
N HIS A 38 20.19 4.09 -1.85
CA HIS A 38 20.33 5.53 -2.16
C HIS A 38 20.79 6.39 -0.98
N GLY A 39 21.70 5.83 -0.14
CA GLY A 39 22.26 6.53 1.02
C GLY A 39 21.36 6.60 2.25
N ALA A 40 20.16 6.00 2.23
CA ALA A 40 19.24 5.95 3.36
C ALA A 40 19.15 4.53 3.93
N LYS A 41 19.15 4.40 5.26
CA LYS A 41 18.85 3.15 5.95
C LYS A 41 17.35 2.99 6.08
N SER A 42 16.83 1.88 5.56
CA SER A 42 15.40 1.56 5.58
C SER A 42 15.17 0.06 5.43
N TYR A 43 13.91 -0.38 5.43
CA TYR A 43 13.56 -1.73 5.01
C TYR A 43 13.64 -1.85 3.49
N LEU A 44 14.24 -2.93 3.02
CA LEU A 44 14.47 -3.23 1.60
C LEU A 44 14.03 -4.64 1.25
N MET A 45 13.53 -4.81 0.03
CA MET A 45 13.40 -6.10 -0.62
C MET A 45 14.80 -6.53 -1.09
N GLN A 46 15.38 -7.52 -0.43
CA GLN A 46 16.73 -8.01 -0.75
C GLN A 46 16.81 -9.53 -0.59
N ASP A 47 17.61 -10.15 -1.43
CA ASP A 47 17.87 -11.59 -1.41
C ASP A 47 18.82 -12.00 -0.27
N ALA A 48 19.25 -13.27 -0.27
CA ALA A 48 20.17 -13.81 0.73
C ALA A 48 21.58 -13.20 0.66
N ASP A 49 21.96 -12.71 -0.50
CA ASP A 49 23.27 -12.09 -0.77
C ASP A 49 23.22 -10.56 -0.57
N GLY A 50 22.06 -10.02 -0.18
CA GLY A 50 21.85 -8.59 0.06
C GLY A 50 21.64 -7.79 -1.23
N GLN A 51 21.42 -8.44 -2.37
CA GLN A 51 21.09 -7.75 -3.62
C GLN A 51 19.63 -7.30 -3.61
N VAL A 52 19.37 -6.10 -4.13
CA VAL A 52 18.01 -5.56 -4.24
C VAL A 52 17.21 -6.41 -5.21
N MET A 53 16.05 -6.89 -4.76
CA MET A 53 15.13 -7.69 -5.56
C MET A 53 14.28 -6.80 -6.47
N SER A 54 13.85 -7.37 -7.59
CA SER A 54 12.79 -6.76 -8.40
C SER A 54 11.47 -6.82 -7.66
N THR A 55 10.65 -5.79 -7.83
CA THR A 55 9.33 -5.65 -7.24
C THR A 55 8.24 -5.82 -8.29
N SER A 56 7.01 -5.94 -7.83
CA SER A 56 5.83 -6.03 -8.69
C SER A 56 4.64 -5.40 -8.01
N SER A 57 4.04 -4.42 -8.65
CA SER A 57 2.80 -3.76 -8.23
C SER A 57 2.08 -3.17 -9.43
N ILE A 58 0.75 -3.20 -9.42
CA ILE A 58 -0.06 -2.48 -10.40
C ILE A 58 0.00 -0.96 -10.20
N SER A 59 0.46 -0.50 -9.03
CA SER A 59 0.63 0.91 -8.70
C SER A 59 2.08 1.33 -8.89
N ALA A 60 2.34 2.22 -9.85
CA ALA A 60 3.69 2.71 -10.14
C ALA A 60 4.35 3.39 -8.94
N GLY A 61 3.57 4.09 -8.10
CA GLY A 61 4.09 4.78 -6.92
C GLY A 61 4.48 3.84 -5.77
N LEU A 62 3.96 2.61 -5.76
CA LEU A 62 4.28 1.58 -4.77
C LEU A 62 5.23 0.50 -5.29
N ASP A 63 5.52 0.48 -6.60
CA ASP A 63 6.45 -0.48 -7.21
C ASP A 63 7.90 -0.08 -6.98
N TYR A 64 8.36 -0.22 -5.74
CA TYR A 64 9.69 0.15 -5.30
C TYR A 64 10.19 -0.80 -4.20
N PRO A 65 11.46 -1.22 -4.24
CA PRO A 65 11.98 -2.24 -3.33
C PRO A 65 12.30 -1.73 -1.92
N GLY A 66 12.15 -0.46 -1.66
CA GLY A 66 12.44 0.17 -0.36
C GLY A 66 11.30 1.06 0.12
N VAL A 67 11.48 1.61 1.31
CA VAL A 67 10.53 2.54 1.93
C VAL A 67 11.30 3.65 2.65
N GLY A 68 10.64 4.76 2.96
CA GLY A 68 11.29 5.88 3.67
C GLY A 68 11.79 5.50 5.07
N PRO A 69 12.89 6.08 5.54
CA PRO A 69 13.44 5.82 6.87
C PRO A 69 12.46 6.09 8.01
N GLU A 70 11.58 7.07 7.85
CA GLU A 70 10.57 7.39 8.87
C GLU A 70 9.55 6.26 9.02
N HIS A 71 9.06 5.67 7.92
CA HIS A 71 8.17 4.52 7.99
C HIS A 71 8.86 3.30 8.62
N SER A 72 10.14 3.09 8.30
CA SER A 72 10.95 2.04 8.92
C SER A 72 11.05 2.23 10.42
N TYR A 73 11.31 3.45 10.87
CA TYR A 73 11.37 3.80 12.30
C TYR A 73 10.01 3.62 13.00
N LEU A 74 8.92 4.10 12.39
CA LEU A 74 7.57 3.97 12.95
C LEU A 74 7.15 2.50 13.13
N LYS A 75 7.58 1.63 12.21
CA LYS A 75 7.43 0.18 12.35
C LYS A 75 8.23 -0.35 13.53
N ASP A 76 9.54 -0.03 13.60
CA ASP A 76 10.45 -0.56 14.61
C ASP A 76 10.03 -0.19 16.04
N VAL A 77 9.52 1.02 16.22
CA VAL A 77 9.02 1.47 17.54
C VAL A 77 7.56 1.06 17.80
N GLY A 78 6.92 0.35 16.87
CA GLY A 78 5.54 -0.10 17.02
C GLY A 78 4.49 1.02 16.97
N ARG A 79 4.86 2.21 16.43
CA ARG A 79 3.92 3.34 16.36
C ARG A 79 2.92 3.19 15.23
N ALA A 80 3.30 2.57 14.13
CA ALA A 80 2.44 2.30 13.00
C ALA A 80 2.44 0.82 12.64
N LYS A 81 1.28 0.32 12.24
CA LYS A 81 1.10 -1.02 11.66
C LYS A 81 1.16 -0.92 10.15
N TYR A 82 1.69 -1.96 9.51
CA TYR A 82 1.74 -2.02 8.05
C TYR A 82 1.10 -3.31 7.55
N LEU A 83 0.15 -3.17 6.64
CA LEU A 83 -0.57 -4.25 6.00
C LEU A 83 -0.16 -4.33 4.53
N ALA A 84 -0.31 -5.49 3.92
CA ALA A 84 -0.10 -5.67 2.50
C ALA A 84 -1.37 -6.23 1.85
N VAL A 85 -1.80 -5.65 0.73
CA VAL A 85 -2.99 -6.06 -0.01
C VAL A 85 -2.62 -6.50 -1.41
N LYS A 86 -3.37 -7.47 -1.94
CA LYS A 86 -3.15 -8.00 -3.29
C LYS A 86 -3.77 -7.10 -4.35
N ASP A 87 -3.21 -7.17 -5.56
CA ASP A 87 -3.68 -6.40 -6.71
C ASP A 87 -5.18 -6.57 -6.99
N GLN A 88 -5.71 -7.78 -6.82
CA GLN A 88 -7.16 -8.04 -6.99
C GLN A 88 -8.03 -7.28 -5.97
N GLU A 89 -7.57 -7.18 -4.72
CA GLU A 89 -8.27 -6.45 -3.66
C GLU A 89 -8.23 -4.94 -3.94
N VAL A 90 -7.09 -4.47 -4.47
CA VAL A 90 -6.91 -3.07 -4.87
C VAL A 90 -7.83 -2.69 -6.04
N MET A 91 -7.90 -3.53 -7.08
CA MET A 91 -8.79 -3.31 -8.23
C MET A 91 -10.26 -3.26 -7.79
N LYS A 92 -10.67 -4.17 -6.91
CA LYS A 92 -12.01 -4.15 -6.34
C LYS A 92 -12.29 -2.84 -5.60
N ALA A 93 -11.39 -2.40 -4.72
CA ALA A 93 -11.54 -1.16 -3.97
C ALA A 93 -11.55 0.09 -4.87
N PHE A 94 -10.76 0.08 -5.96
CA PHE A 94 -10.76 1.14 -6.96
C PHE A 94 -12.15 1.32 -7.58
N HIS A 95 -12.80 0.23 -8.00
CA HIS A 95 -14.15 0.28 -8.58
C HIS A 95 -15.20 0.64 -7.53
N GLU A 96 -15.19 -0.01 -6.36
CA GLU A 96 -16.16 0.26 -5.30
C GLU A 96 -16.18 1.74 -4.91
N LEU A 97 -15.02 2.38 -4.75
CA LEU A 97 -14.98 3.81 -4.43
C LEU A 97 -15.51 4.67 -5.57
N SER A 98 -15.18 4.30 -6.81
CA SER A 98 -15.65 5.01 -8.01
C SER A 98 -17.17 4.93 -8.17
N GLU A 99 -17.74 3.75 -7.92
CA GLU A 99 -19.19 3.51 -8.03
C GLU A 99 -19.99 4.13 -6.89
N LEU A 100 -19.51 4.02 -5.66
CA LEU A 100 -20.25 4.44 -4.47
C LEU A 100 -20.14 5.94 -4.20
N GLU A 101 -18.97 6.53 -4.44
CA GLU A 101 -18.66 7.92 -4.08
C GLU A 101 -18.41 8.82 -5.29
N GLY A 102 -18.32 8.28 -6.50
CA GLY A 102 -17.96 9.04 -7.69
C GLY A 102 -16.52 9.55 -7.70
N ILE A 103 -15.64 8.94 -6.89
CA ILE A 103 -14.23 9.31 -6.76
C ILE A 103 -13.38 8.25 -7.43
N ILE A 104 -12.62 8.61 -8.45
CA ILE A 104 -11.61 7.72 -9.04
C ILE A 104 -10.31 7.91 -8.27
N PRO A 105 -9.94 6.97 -7.37
CA PRO A 105 -8.71 7.10 -6.60
C PRO A 105 -7.49 6.74 -7.42
N ALA A 106 -6.33 7.27 -7.08
CA ALA A 106 -5.07 6.70 -7.55
C ALA A 106 -4.94 5.23 -7.08
N LEU A 107 -4.25 4.38 -7.82
CA LEU A 107 -4.02 2.98 -7.41
C LEU A 107 -3.30 2.91 -6.07
N GLU A 108 -2.40 3.84 -5.77
CA GLU A 108 -1.77 3.99 -4.46
C GLU A 108 -2.82 4.16 -3.36
N THR A 109 -3.79 5.02 -3.58
CA THR A 109 -4.89 5.29 -2.64
C THR A 109 -5.82 4.08 -2.50
N ALA A 110 -6.11 3.39 -3.62
CA ALA A 110 -6.96 2.20 -3.62
C ALA A 110 -6.40 1.08 -2.72
N HIS A 111 -5.07 0.98 -2.54
CA HIS A 111 -4.46 0.07 -1.56
C HIS A 111 -4.97 0.35 -0.14
N ALA A 112 -5.04 1.62 0.25
CA ALA A 112 -5.56 1.99 1.57
C ALA A 112 -7.06 1.71 1.72
N PHE A 113 -7.85 1.85 0.65
CA PHE A 113 -9.27 1.49 0.67
C PHE A 113 -9.49 -0.02 0.77
N ALA A 114 -8.62 -0.83 0.17
CA ALA A 114 -8.74 -2.28 0.15
C ALA A 114 -8.71 -2.92 1.56
N VAL A 115 -8.08 -2.29 2.55
CA VAL A 115 -8.05 -2.79 3.94
C VAL A 115 -9.26 -2.37 4.77
N LEU A 116 -10.09 -1.43 4.31
CA LEU A 116 -11.21 -0.93 5.10
C LEU A 116 -12.18 -2.01 5.59
N PRO A 117 -12.60 -3.00 4.77
CA PRO A 117 -13.51 -4.04 5.24
C PRO A 117 -12.93 -4.82 6.44
N GLU A 118 -11.63 -5.12 6.41
CA GLU A 118 -10.96 -5.80 7.51
C GLU A 118 -10.83 -4.91 8.75
N VAL A 119 -10.44 -3.67 8.58
CA VAL A 119 -10.29 -2.71 9.69
C VAL A 119 -11.64 -2.41 10.33
N CYS A 120 -12.66 -2.08 9.53
CA CYS A 120 -14.00 -1.78 10.02
C CYS A 120 -14.63 -2.96 10.78
N SER A 121 -14.35 -4.20 10.36
CA SER A 121 -14.91 -5.39 11.02
C SER A 121 -14.47 -5.55 12.48
N LYS A 122 -13.41 -4.86 12.88
CA LYS A 122 -12.82 -4.90 14.23
C LYS A 122 -13.14 -3.66 15.08
N MET A 123 -13.93 -2.74 14.52
CA MET A 123 -14.22 -1.44 15.14
C MET A 123 -15.64 -1.37 15.68
N ASP A 124 -15.81 -0.59 16.74
CA ASP A 124 -17.12 -0.19 17.24
C ASP A 124 -17.71 0.94 16.39
N SER A 125 -19.05 1.01 16.33
CA SER A 125 -19.77 2.05 15.56
C SER A 125 -19.52 3.48 16.06
N SER A 126 -18.96 3.66 17.25
CA SER A 126 -18.57 4.95 17.81
C SER A 126 -17.19 5.44 17.37
N GLN A 127 -16.41 4.57 16.75
CA GLN A 127 -15.06 4.89 16.30
C GLN A 127 -15.09 5.48 14.88
N ASN A 128 -14.08 6.28 14.58
CA ASN A 128 -13.94 6.95 13.29
C ASN A 128 -12.65 6.50 12.59
N ILE A 129 -12.73 6.35 11.27
CA ILE A 129 -11.57 6.16 10.40
C ILE A 129 -11.34 7.44 9.60
N VAL A 130 -10.10 7.89 9.57
CA VAL A 130 -9.64 8.92 8.64
C VAL A 130 -8.73 8.27 7.63
N LEU A 131 -9.16 8.20 6.37
CA LEU A 131 -8.36 7.68 5.28
C LEU A 131 -7.86 8.84 4.42
N ASN A 132 -6.56 8.87 4.19
CA ASN A 132 -5.94 9.88 3.33
C ASN A 132 -6.10 9.50 1.85
N VAL A 133 -6.93 10.25 1.12
CA VAL A 133 -7.02 10.15 -0.34
C VAL A 133 -5.84 10.90 -0.94
N SER A 134 -4.72 10.20 -1.08
CA SER A 134 -3.41 10.78 -1.42
C SER A 134 -3.25 11.17 -2.89
N GLY A 135 -4.15 10.72 -3.77
CA GLY A 135 -4.11 11.05 -5.19
C GLY A 135 -5.36 10.62 -5.95
N ARG A 136 -5.54 11.21 -7.12
CA ARG A 136 -6.61 10.91 -8.07
C ARG A 136 -6.13 9.91 -9.13
N GLY A 137 -7.06 9.10 -9.65
CA GLY A 137 -6.76 7.96 -10.50
C GLY A 137 -6.88 8.21 -12.01
N ASP A 138 -7.11 9.44 -12.46
CA ASP A 138 -7.16 9.76 -13.89
C ASP A 138 -5.87 9.35 -14.64
N LYS A 139 -4.74 9.42 -13.97
CA LYS A 139 -3.45 8.92 -14.48
C LYS A 139 -3.40 7.39 -14.65
N ASP A 140 -4.23 6.64 -13.94
CA ASP A 140 -4.18 5.18 -13.85
C ASP A 140 -5.21 4.49 -14.75
N ILE A 141 -6.14 5.24 -15.37
CA ILE A 141 -7.23 4.68 -16.18
C ILE A 141 -6.73 3.76 -17.30
N SER A 142 -5.67 4.16 -18.00
CA SER A 142 -5.10 3.33 -19.06
C SER A 142 -4.50 2.03 -18.52
N SER A 143 -3.87 2.07 -17.34
CA SER A 143 -3.32 0.89 -16.68
C SER A 143 -4.44 -0.05 -16.20
N VAL A 144 -5.48 0.50 -15.57
CA VAL A 144 -6.65 -0.24 -15.13
C VAL A 144 -7.35 -0.91 -16.31
N ALA A 145 -7.62 -0.17 -17.38
CA ALA A 145 -8.23 -0.71 -18.60
C ALA A 145 -7.40 -1.86 -19.22
N SER A 146 -6.06 -1.69 -19.26
CA SER A 146 -5.15 -2.71 -19.76
C SER A 146 -5.18 -3.99 -18.91
N ILE A 147 -5.20 -3.87 -17.59
CA ILE A 147 -5.29 -5.00 -16.66
C ILE A 147 -6.60 -5.77 -16.86
N GLU A 148 -7.69 -5.06 -17.13
CA GLU A 148 -9.02 -5.64 -17.33
C GLU A 148 -9.31 -6.05 -18.77
N GLY A 149 -8.38 -5.82 -19.70
CA GLY A 149 -8.56 -6.15 -21.12
C GLY A 149 -9.56 -5.24 -21.84
N ILE A 150 -9.78 -4.02 -21.30
CA ILE A 150 -10.67 -3.01 -21.90
C ILE A 150 -9.87 -2.15 -22.88
N ASN A 151 -10.34 -2.05 -24.11
CA ASN A 151 -9.74 -1.15 -25.10
C ASN A 151 -10.35 0.25 -24.95
N LEU A 152 -9.51 1.23 -24.64
CA LEU A 152 -9.86 2.64 -24.62
C LEU A 152 -9.53 3.23 -26.02
N GLU A 153 -10.48 3.18 -26.94
CA GLU A 153 -10.37 3.90 -28.23
C GLU A 153 -10.77 5.37 -28.05
#